data_478491ad62c628ad3482e66e7ac9a47b
#
_entry.id   478491ad62c628ad3482e66e7ac9a47b
#
_cell.length_a   1.000
_cell.length_b   1.000
_cell.length_c   1.000
_cell.angle_alpha   90.00
_cell.angle_beta   90.00
_cell.angle_gamma   90.00
#
_symmetry.space_group_name_H-M   'P 1'
#
loop_
_entity.id
_entity.type
_entity.pdbx_description
1 polymer ?
#
loop_
_entity_poly.entity_id
_entity_poly.type
_entity_poly.pdbx_seq_one_letter_code
_entity_poly.pdbx_strand_id
1 'polypeptide(L)'
;MTPVLYEATEKAFTTQGVGALAEATSCVVTEQRNGLYELEMQYPVNGSLIDELTVGRYVLAKPSETGNPQPFRIYKISKPISGTVTVNAEHISYLLDSIPVRPFSAAGVNAALNGLVTNSMIDNPFTVWTDIDNDTSTYALTIPQSFRSCLGGADQSILSTYASRGTCEYEFDMWTVKAHSRRGSDKGIRIEYGKNLIDLRQEVSIASVYTGVLAYWRNTSPEAEVIGDIQYIDGHENYPHERIFILDASSDFQDEPTAEELNSRAQKYISDNAVGIPKVNLSIKFQQLWQTEEYKQLAALERVGLCDYVTVYYKQLGVNAKAEVIKTTYDTLLERYNQLDLGDAKSSMASTIRQTVSGDIKQSADETRSSYQQAIDHSTDLITGGLGGHVIINTNADGQPNEILIMDTADKNTAVNVIRMNEAGIAFSSSGYNGPFSTAWTIDSTFIADYIRAGTLTANLLKAGIIMDAKGYSWWNLETGELHIGSADGGAGVDSLWSQIQANTANITNLQSGVTIGTDTVTIGRNDSNIRSVFGNSALLFVDTSGNHIAWLSTDDGLGAGSLSIGSETNSAQRWRIVPWGDGNTHLKIFKHN
;
A
#
# COMPACT_ATOMS: atom_id res chain seq x y z
N MET A 1 20.77 -14.42 -15.73
CA MET A 1 21.46 -13.26 -16.37
C MET A 1 22.10 -12.41 -15.28
N THR A 2 23.36 -11.99 -15.41
CA THR A 2 23.98 -11.05 -14.47
C THR A 2 23.41 -9.65 -14.69
N PRO A 3 22.90 -8.97 -13.66
CA PRO A 3 22.43 -7.58 -13.77
C PRO A 3 23.58 -6.64 -14.11
N VAL A 4 23.29 -5.53 -14.80
CA VAL A 4 24.30 -4.54 -15.22
C VAL A 4 23.92 -3.17 -14.68
N LEU A 5 24.89 -2.48 -14.06
CA LEU A 5 24.72 -1.13 -13.54
C LEU A 5 24.97 -0.11 -14.65
N TYR A 6 24.09 0.90 -14.76
CA TYR A 6 24.21 2.01 -15.72
C TYR A 6 24.11 3.37 -15.02
N GLU A 7 24.64 4.38 -15.68
CA GLU A 7 24.55 5.77 -15.22
C GLU A 7 23.11 6.28 -15.24
N ALA A 8 22.81 7.26 -14.39
CA ALA A 8 21.48 7.90 -14.30
C ALA A 8 21.04 8.60 -15.62
N THR A 9 21.96 8.88 -16.53
CA THR A 9 21.70 9.54 -17.80
C THR A 9 21.58 8.57 -18.99
N GLU A 10 21.74 7.27 -18.75
CA GLU A 10 21.66 6.25 -19.80
C GLU A 10 20.25 6.15 -20.39
N LYS A 11 20.16 5.99 -21.70
CA LYS A 11 18.89 5.87 -22.43
C LYS A 11 18.80 4.63 -23.30
N ALA A 12 19.93 4.10 -23.77
CA ALA A 12 19.96 3.03 -24.77
C ALA A 12 20.17 1.63 -24.18
N PHE A 13 20.85 1.52 -23.04
CA PHE A 13 21.16 0.26 -22.33
C PHE A 13 21.80 -0.82 -23.21
N THR A 14 22.60 -0.43 -24.20
CA THR A 14 23.22 -1.32 -25.20
C THR A 14 24.70 -1.57 -24.94
N THR A 15 25.30 -0.83 -24.01
CA THR A 15 26.70 -0.95 -23.61
C THR A 15 26.86 -1.90 -22.42
N GLN A 16 28.10 -2.03 -21.92
CA GLN A 16 28.36 -2.75 -20.67
C GLN A 16 28.14 -1.89 -19.42
N GLY A 17 27.65 -0.67 -19.59
CA GLY A 17 27.36 0.27 -18.51
C GLY A 17 28.58 0.58 -17.63
N VAL A 18 28.32 0.82 -16.34
CA VAL A 18 29.35 0.98 -15.30
C VAL A 18 30.03 -0.34 -14.99
N GLY A 19 29.27 -1.45 -15.03
CA GLY A 19 29.79 -2.79 -14.83
C GLY A 19 28.71 -3.82 -14.52
N ALA A 20 29.10 -5.09 -14.61
CA ALA A 20 28.25 -6.21 -14.25
C ALA A 20 28.23 -6.42 -12.73
N LEU A 21 27.05 -6.52 -12.15
CA LEU A 21 26.84 -6.76 -10.72
C LEU A 21 26.94 -8.27 -10.39
N ALA A 22 28.09 -8.87 -10.75
CA ALA A 22 28.29 -10.31 -10.65
C ALA A 22 28.33 -10.85 -9.20
N GLU A 23 28.56 -9.96 -8.23
CA GLU A 23 28.63 -10.31 -6.81
C GLU A 23 27.25 -10.18 -6.12
N ALA A 24 26.20 -9.81 -6.86
CA ALA A 24 24.85 -9.80 -6.31
C ALA A 24 24.44 -11.20 -5.83
N THR A 25 23.97 -11.29 -4.59
CA THR A 25 23.56 -12.56 -3.97
C THR A 25 22.10 -12.88 -4.19
N SER A 26 21.31 -11.87 -4.53
CA SER A 26 19.90 -11.97 -4.94
C SER A 26 19.58 -10.84 -5.90
N CYS A 27 18.73 -11.10 -6.89
CA CYS A 27 18.16 -10.06 -7.76
C CYS A 27 16.80 -10.53 -8.26
N VAL A 28 15.76 -10.02 -7.63
CA VAL A 28 14.37 -10.44 -7.83
C VAL A 28 13.57 -9.32 -8.44
N VAL A 29 12.89 -9.61 -9.54
CA VAL A 29 11.96 -8.70 -10.20
C VAL A 29 10.54 -9.13 -9.91
N THR A 30 9.73 -8.20 -9.46
CA THR A 30 8.30 -8.39 -9.25
C THR A 30 7.53 -7.57 -10.28
N GLU A 31 6.68 -8.23 -11.09
CA GLU A 31 5.79 -7.58 -12.04
C GLU A 31 4.35 -8.00 -11.78
N GLN A 32 3.44 -7.03 -11.73
CA GLN A 32 2.01 -7.25 -11.53
C GLN A 32 1.22 -6.65 -12.69
N ARG A 33 0.20 -7.36 -13.14
CA ARG A 33 -0.71 -6.90 -14.19
C ARG A 33 -1.28 -5.51 -13.86
N ASN A 34 -1.02 -4.53 -14.72
CA ASN A 34 -1.44 -3.13 -14.55
C ASN A 34 -1.09 -2.55 -13.17
N GLY A 35 0.09 -2.89 -12.63
CA GLY A 35 0.44 -2.52 -11.25
C GLY A 35 1.93 -2.34 -11.02
N LEU A 36 2.43 -3.06 -10.02
CA LEU A 36 3.80 -3.03 -9.56
C LEU A 36 4.78 -3.54 -10.62
N TYR A 37 5.94 -2.88 -10.75
CA TYR A 37 7.05 -3.35 -11.58
C TYR A 37 8.37 -2.87 -10.96
N GLU A 38 8.92 -3.69 -10.08
CA GLU A 38 10.04 -3.32 -9.21
C GLU A 38 11.09 -4.42 -9.12
N LEU A 39 12.29 -4.03 -8.72
CA LEU A 39 13.43 -4.91 -8.50
C LEU A 39 13.96 -4.71 -7.09
N GLU A 40 14.21 -5.84 -6.41
CA GLU A 40 14.99 -5.90 -5.19
C GLU A 40 16.27 -6.71 -5.40
N MET A 41 17.41 -6.16 -5.02
CA MET A 41 18.72 -6.80 -5.16
C MET A 41 19.47 -6.74 -3.84
N GLN A 42 20.14 -7.85 -3.52
CA GLN A 42 21.09 -7.94 -2.41
C GLN A 42 22.53 -7.91 -2.96
N TYR A 43 23.35 -7.02 -2.41
CA TYR A 43 24.73 -6.84 -2.85
C TYR A 43 25.70 -6.75 -1.65
N PRO A 44 26.86 -7.43 -1.68
CA PRO A 44 27.81 -7.41 -0.57
C PRO A 44 28.41 -6.01 -0.33
N VAL A 45 28.61 -5.63 0.95
CA VAL A 45 29.24 -4.33 1.30
C VAL A 45 30.72 -4.24 0.88
N ASN A 46 31.37 -5.37 0.61
CA ASN A 46 32.74 -5.45 0.10
C ASN A 46 32.80 -5.73 -1.41
N GLY A 47 31.66 -5.71 -2.10
CA GLY A 47 31.61 -5.94 -3.53
C GLY A 47 32.27 -4.84 -4.32
N SER A 48 32.81 -5.19 -5.49
CA SER A 48 33.65 -4.31 -6.32
C SER A 48 32.96 -3.04 -6.81
N LEU A 49 31.62 -3.06 -6.94
CA LEU A 49 30.80 -1.94 -7.41
C LEU A 49 29.96 -1.28 -6.31
N ILE A 50 30.27 -1.53 -5.03
CA ILE A 50 29.46 -1.00 -3.91
C ILE A 50 29.40 0.52 -3.88
N ASP A 51 30.50 1.20 -4.18
CA ASP A 51 30.58 2.66 -4.19
C ASP A 51 29.87 3.28 -5.40
N GLU A 52 29.68 2.48 -6.46
CA GLU A 52 28.98 2.85 -7.66
C GLU A 52 27.45 2.64 -7.53
N LEU A 53 26.97 1.87 -6.54
CA LEU A 53 25.56 1.71 -6.25
C LEU A 53 25.03 2.99 -5.58
N THR A 54 24.44 3.86 -6.37
CA THR A 54 23.86 5.13 -5.91
C THR A 54 22.44 5.32 -6.42
N VAL A 55 21.64 6.07 -5.65
CA VAL A 55 20.26 6.43 -6.02
C VAL A 55 20.25 7.20 -7.33
N GLY A 56 19.30 6.89 -8.21
CA GLY A 56 19.14 7.49 -9.53
C GLY A 56 19.78 6.71 -10.66
N ARG A 57 20.79 5.86 -10.41
CA ARG A 57 21.36 4.96 -11.40
C ARG A 57 20.41 3.83 -11.77
N TYR A 58 20.67 3.13 -12.87
CA TYR A 58 19.84 2.05 -13.36
C TYR A 58 20.50 0.69 -13.20
N VAL A 59 19.69 -0.31 -12.85
CA VAL A 59 20.03 -1.73 -12.91
C VAL A 59 19.28 -2.35 -14.08
N LEU A 60 19.99 -2.83 -15.08
CA LEU A 60 19.40 -3.60 -16.18
C LEU A 60 19.31 -5.07 -15.75
N ALA A 61 18.11 -5.60 -15.67
CA ALA A 61 17.85 -6.96 -15.21
C ALA A 61 16.75 -7.63 -16.04
N LYS A 62 16.78 -8.95 -16.14
CA LYS A 62 15.77 -9.75 -16.83
C LYS A 62 14.54 -9.92 -15.91
N PRO A 63 13.34 -9.50 -16.32
CA PRO A 63 12.15 -9.49 -15.46
C PRO A 63 11.36 -10.79 -15.50
N SER A 64 11.57 -11.61 -16.52
CA SER A 64 10.83 -12.84 -16.75
C SER A 64 11.61 -13.78 -17.64
N GLU A 65 11.15 -15.00 -17.77
CA GLU A 65 11.79 -16.04 -18.55
C GLU A 65 11.93 -15.69 -20.04
N THR A 66 10.90 -15.08 -20.61
CA THR A 66 10.81 -14.74 -22.04
C THR A 66 11.01 -13.26 -22.33
N GLY A 67 10.99 -12.42 -21.28
CA GLY A 67 11.14 -10.97 -21.41
C GLY A 67 12.57 -10.55 -21.71
N ASN A 68 12.70 -9.44 -22.45
CA ASN A 68 13.98 -8.75 -22.63
C ASN A 68 14.41 -8.10 -21.30
N PRO A 69 15.72 -7.90 -21.08
CA PRO A 69 16.20 -7.14 -19.94
C PRO A 69 15.58 -5.74 -19.90
N GLN A 70 15.18 -5.31 -18.71
CA GLN A 70 14.51 -4.03 -18.45
C GLN A 70 15.33 -3.18 -17.48
N PRO A 71 15.34 -1.84 -17.62
CA PRO A 71 16.05 -0.95 -16.74
C PRO A 71 15.19 -0.56 -15.53
N PHE A 72 15.78 -0.70 -14.35
CA PHE A 72 15.18 -0.33 -13.07
C PHE A 72 15.99 0.79 -12.42
N ARG A 73 15.36 1.92 -12.13
CA ARG A 73 15.98 3.06 -11.47
C ARG A 73 16.06 2.80 -9.96
N ILE A 74 17.26 2.90 -9.42
CA ILE A 74 17.49 2.78 -7.98
C ILE A 74 16.86 3.97 -7.26
N TYR A 75 15.88 3.73 -6.40
CA TYR A 75 15.23 4.78 -5.61
C TYR A 75 15.60 4.71 -4.13
N LYS A 76 16.05 3.53 -3.64
CA LYS A 76 16.40 3.34 -2.23
C LYS A 76 17.53 2.33 -2.09
N ILE A 77 18.47 2.63 -1.18
CA ILE A 77 19.54 1.72 -0.80
C ILE A 77 19.58 1.66 0.73
N SER A 78 19.38 0.45 1.28
CA SER A 78 19.48 0.19 2.72
C SER A 78 20.82 -0.46 3.02
N LYS A 79 21.61 0.14 3.91
CA LYS A 79 22.94 -0.33 4.29
C LYS A 79 22.93 -0.81 5.75
N PRO A 80 22.51 -2.04 6.04
CA PRO A 80 22.56 -2.57 7.40
C PRO A 80 24.00 -2.92 7.81
N ILE A 81 24.23 -3.06 9.11
CA ILE A 81 25.56 -3.47 9.64
C ILE A 81 25.92 -4.91 9.20
N SER A 82 24.98 -5.68 8.70
CA SER A 82 25.08 -7.14 8.45
C SER A 82 25.83 -7.56 7.20
N GLY A 83 26.60 -6.69 6.57
CA GLY A 83 27.47 -7.07 5.45
C GLY A 83 26.83 -7.19 4.07
N THR A 84 25.51 -6.99 3.94
CA THR A 84 24.77 -7.01 2.66
C THR A 84 23.91 -5.76 2.54
N VAL A 85 23.95 -5.12 1.37
CA VAL A 85 23.16 -3.94 1.04
C VAL A 85 21.93 -4.37 0.26
N THR A 86 20.76 -3.83 0.64
CA THR A 86 19.53 -4.00 -0.12
C THR A 86 19.33 -2.80 -1.05
N VAL A 87 19.23 -3.07 -2.34
CA VAL A 87 18.95 -2.08 -3.40
C VAL A 87 17.53 -2.28 -3.89
N ASN A 88 16.70 -1.25 -3.73
CA ASN A 88 15.35 -1.21 -4.27
C ASN A 88 15.32 -0.31 -5.50
N ALA A 89 14.78 -0.83 -6.60
CA ALA A 89 14.69 -0.11 -7.85
C ALA A 89 13.33 -0.31 -8.51
N GLU A 90 12.83 0.73 -9.15
CA GLU A 90 11.55 0.76 -9.87
C GLU A 90 11.80 0.77 -11.38
N HIS A 91 10.95 0.12 -12.16
CA HIS A 91 11.06 0.16 -13.62
C HIS A 91 10.98 1.60 -14.13
N ILE A 92 11.69 1.93 -15.22
CA ILE A 92 11.72 3.31 -15.73
C ILE A 92 10.33 3.86 -16.05
N SER A 93 9.31 3.04 -16.27
CA SER A 93 7.93 3.49 -16.45
C SER A 93 7.36 4.29 -15.28
N TYR A 94 7.98 4.24 -14.08
CA TYR A 94 7.59 5.09 -12.95
C TYR A 94 7.94 6.56 -13.18
N LEU A 95 8.85 6.86 -14.11
CA LEU A 95 9.11 8.24 -14.53
C LEU A 95 7.87 8.92 -15.14
N LEU A 96 6.92 8.14 -15.66
CA LEU A 96 5.63 8.65 -16.16
C LEU A 96 4.80 9.36 -15.07
N ASP A 97 5.05 9.07 -13.77
CA ASP A 97 4.41 9.80 -12.67
C ASP A 97 4.84 11.27 -12.59
N SER A 98 6.03 11.58 -13.10
CA SER A 98 6.59 12.94 -13.12
C SER A 98 6.27 13.73 -14.39
N ILE A 99 5.56 13.14 -15.36
CA ILE A 99 5.20 13.78 -16.63
C ILE A 99 3.77 14.28 -16.56
N PRO A 100 3.51 15.58 -16.36
CA PRO A 100 2.17 16.12 -16.36
C PRO A 100 1.60 16.19 -17.78
N VAL A 101 0.31 15.87 -17.93
CA VAL A 101 -0.44 15.89 -19.19
C VAL A 101 -1.54 16.94 -19.13
N ARG A 102 -1.67 17.74 -20.17
CA ARG A 102 -2.75 18.72 -20.32
C ARG A 102 -4.08 18.05 -20.61
N PRO A 103 -5.21 18.68 -20.21
CA PRO A 103 -6.54 18.23 -20.59
C PRO A 103 -6.69 18.10 -22.11
N PHE A 104 -7.29 16.98 -22.54
CA PHE A 104 -7.62 16.72 -23.94
C PHE A 104 -8.70 15.64 -24.04
N SER A 105 -9.25 15.44 -25.24
CA SER A 105 -10.20 14.39 -25.54
C SER A 105 -9.79 13.65 -26.81
N ALA A 106 -10.01 12.34 -26.83
CA ALA A 106 -9.67 11.48 -27.97
C ALA A 106 -10.60 10.27 -28.05
N ALA A 107 -10.96 9.86 -29.25
CA ALA A 107 -11.78 8.67 -29.49
C ALA A 107 -10.90 7.45 -29.79
N GLY A 108 -11.11 6.37 -29.05
CA GLY A 108 -10.36 5.12 -29.18
C GLY A 108 -9.01 5.12 -28.44
N VAL A 109 -8.54 3.91 -28.08
CA VAL A 109 -7.34 3.70 -27.24
C VAL A 109 -6.09 4.26 -27.89
N ASN A 110 -5.90 4.04 -29.19
CA ASN A 110 -4.71 4.51 -29.91
C ASN A 110 -4.61 6.04 -29.91
N ALA A 111 -5.73 6.74 -30.21
CA ALA A 111 -5.76 8.19 -30.19
C ALA A 111 -5.57 8.76 -28.76
N ALA A 112 -6.13 8.09 -27.76
CA ALA A 112 -5.96 8.46 -26.36
C ALA A 112 -4.49 8.33 -25.91
N LEU A 113 -3.83 7.20 -26.18
CA LEU A 113 -2.41 6.98 -25.85
C LEU A 113 -1.50 8.00 -26.54
N ASN A 114 -1.67 8.23 -27.86
CA ASN A 114 -0.90 9.24 -28.59
C ASN A 114 -1.21 10.67 -28.07
N GLY A 115 -2.46 10.92 -27.65
CA GLY A 115 -2.86 12.15 -27.02
C GLY A 115 -2.13 12.42 -25.71
N LEU A 116 -1.87 11.39 -24.88
CA LEU A 116 -1.05 11.52 -23.68
C LEU A 116 0.39 11.99 -24.02
N VAL A 117 1.01 11.40 -25.04
CA VAL A 117 2.36 11.80 -25.48
C VAL A 117 2.37 13.24 -26.00
N THR A 118 1.42 13.58 -26.86
CA THR A 118 1.36 14.91 -27.52
C THR A 118 1.05 16.03 -26.53
N ASN A 119 0.25 15.74 -25.49
CA ASN A 119 -0.15 16.70 -24.47
C ASN A 119 0.74 16.67 -23.22
N SER A 120 1.86 15.95 -23.25
CA SER A 120 2.88 16.01 -22.19
C SER A 120 3.42 17.42 -22.07
N MET A 121 3.52 17.93 -20.82
CA MET A 121 3.94 19.32 -20.57
C MET A 121 5.45 19.49 -20.43
N ILE A 122 6.18 18.40 -20.35
CA ILE A 122 7.65 18.34 -20.33
C ILE A 122 8.13 17.33 -21.37
N ASP A 123 9.43 17.28 -21.61
CA ASP A 123 10.04 16.29 -22.50
C ASP A 123 9.65 14.86 -22.07
N ASN A 124 9.13 14.10 -23.03
CA ASN A 124 8.62 12.76 -22.78
C ASN A 124 9.36 11.77 -23.68
N PRO A 125 10.27 10.94 -23.13
CA PRO A 125 11.03 9.97 -23.90
C PRO A 125 10.21 8.72 -24.27
N PHE A 126 8.98 8.56 -23.74
CA PHE A 126 8.18 7.37 -23.95
C PHE A 126 7.43 7.41 -25.28
N THR A 127 7.35 6.23 -25.90
CA THR A 127 6.50 5.95 -27.04
C THR A 127 5.33 5.09 -26.60
N VAL A 128 4.29 5.01 -27.41
CA VAL A 128 3.09 4.24 -27.12
C VAL A 128 2.74 3.31 -28.28
N TRP A 129 2.11 2.18 -27.95
CA TRP A 129 1.63 1.20 -28.92
C TRP A 129 0.36 0.50 -28.38
N THR A 130 -0.53 0.06 -29.27
CA THR A 130 -1.70 -0.74 -28.91
C THR A 130 -2.16 -1.62 -30.07
N ASP A 131 -2.74 -2.78 -29.74
CA ASP A 131 -3.48 -3.67 -30.65
C ASP A 131 -5.01 -3.55 -30.48
N ILE A 132 -5.48 -2.57 -29.68
CA ILE A 132 -6.91 -2.36 -29.42
C ILE A 132 -7.47 -1.44 -30.50
N ASP A 133 -8.06 -2.02 -31.55
CA ASP A 133 -8.50 -1.27 -32.72
C ASP A 133 -10.02 -0.99 -32.75
N ASN A 134 -10.81 -1.71 -31.97
CA ASN A 134 -12.28 -1.74 -32.14
C ASN A 134 -13.04 -0.92 -31.09
N ASP A 135 -12.39 -0.14 -30.23
CA ASP A 135 -13.05 0.69 -29.23
C ASP A 135 -13.10 2.15 -29.68
N THR A 136 -14.31 2.66 -29.87
CA THR A 136 -14.60 4.04 -30.27
C THR A 136 -15.00 4.93 -29.09
N SER A 137 -14.91 4.43 -27.87
CA SER A 137 -15.22 5.22 -26.65
C SER A 137 -14.33 6.44 -26.58
N THR A 138 -14.87 7.53 -26.06
CA THR A 138 -14.14 8.78 -25.90
C THR A 138 -13.44 8.82 -24.55
N TYR A 139 -12.13 8.93 -24.58
CA TYR A 139 -11.33 9.31 -23.42
C TYR A 139 -11.37 10.82 -23.27
N ALA A 140 -11.62 11.31 -22.05
CA ALA A 140 -11.62 12.74 -21.75
C ALA A 140 -10.85 13.00 -20.45
N LEU A 141 -9.75 13.73 -20.56
CA LEU A 141 -9.00 14.29 -19.43
C LEU A 141 -9.43 15.72 -19.23
N THR A 142 -10.09 16.03 -18.11
CA THR A 142 -10.66 17.37 -17.84
C THR A 142 -9.76 18.24 -16.98
N ILE A 143 -8.86 17.64 -16.21
CA ILE A 143 -7.88 18.33 -15.35
C ILE A 143 -6.48 17.76 -15.61
N PRO A 144 -5.40 18.53 -15.44
CA PRO A 144 -4.05 17.99 -15.58
C PRO A 144 -3.78 16.84 -14.59
N GLN A 145 -3.19 15.77 -15.11
CA GLN A 145 -2.77 14.61 -14.30
C GLN A 145 -1.40 14.12 -14.75
N SER A 146 -0.75 13.25 -13.96
CA SER A 146 0.46 12.57 -14.41
C SER A 146 0.13 11.58 -15.53
N PHE A 147 1.06 11.36 -16.45
CA PHE A 147 0.90 10.39 -17.54
C PHE A 147 0.52 9.01 -17.00
N ARG A 148 1.17 8.56 -15.91
CA ARG A 148 0.88 7.25 -15.30
C ARG A 148 -0.54 7.18 -14.73
N SER A 149 -1.02 8.24 -14.06
CA SER A 149 -2.40 8.33 -13.58
C SER A 149 -3.42 8.28 -14.72
N CYS A 150 -3.09 8.89 -15.87
CA CYS A 150 -3.92 8.80 -17.06
C CYS A 150 -3.97 7.39 -17.67
N LEU A 151 -2.92 6.56 -17.51
CA LEU A 151 -2.98 5.16 -17.91
C LEU A 151 -3.93 4.35 -17.03
N GLY A 152 -3.86 4.54 -15.70
CA GLY A 152 -4.71 3.81 -14.77
C GLY A 152 -4.62 4.35 -13.35
N GLY A 153 -5.70 4.18 -12.61
CA GLY A 153 -5.74 4.51 -11.19
C GLY A 153 -6.46 5.81 -10.82
N ALA A 154 -6.87 6.59 -11.80
CA ALA A 154 -7.78 7.71 -11.63
C ALA A 154 -9.10 7.43 -12.35
N ASP A 155 -10.17 8.11 -11.95
CA ASP A 155 -11.50 7.96 -12.57
C ASP A 155 -11.49 8.33 -14.06
N GLN A 156 -10.61 9.26 -14.45
CA GLN A 156 -10.38 9.65 -15.85
C GLN A 156 -9.09 8.99 -16.38
N SER A 157 -9.05 7.67 -16.41
CA SER A 157 -7.90 6.93 -16.95
C SER A 157 -8.30 6.09 -18.16
N ILE A 158 -7.30 5.70 -18.96
CA ILE A 158 -7.52 4.79 -20.10
C ILE A 158 -8.11 3.47 -19.59
N LEU A 159 -7.61 2.92 -18.47
CA LEU A 159 -8.20 1.70 -17.89
C LEU A 159 -9.65 1.91 -17.47
N SER A 160 -10.01 3.01 -16.83
CA SER A 160 -11.40 3.26 -16.42
C SER A 160 -12.33 3.45 -17.61
N THR A 161 -11.83 4.03 -18.72
CA THR A 161 -12.63 4.30 -19.93
C THR A 161 -12.86 3.05 -20.75
N TYR A 162 -11.84 2.19 -20.91
CA TYR A 162 -11.87 1.10 -21.89
C TYR A 162 -11.94 -0.31 -21.26
N ALA A 163 -11.50 -0.49 -20.00
CA ALA A 163 -11.49 -1.82 -19.38
C ALA A 163 -12.89 -2.40 -19.10
N SER A 164 -13.94 -1.58 -19.08
CA SER A 164 -15.33 -2.04 -18.91
C SER A 164 -15.87 -2.81 -20.13
N ARG A 165 -15.21 -2.72 -21.28
CA ARG A 165 -15.64 -3.31 -22.56
C ARG A 165 -14.71 -4.39 -23.10
N GLY A 166 -13.60 -4.62 -22.44
CA GLY A 166 -12.58 -5.56 -22.80
C GLY A 166 -11.39 -5.46 -21.86
N THR A 167 -10.44 -6.35 -22.00
CA THR A 167 -9.20 -6.28 -21.25
C THR A 167 -8.30 -5.22 -21.88
N CYS A 168 -7.73 -4.35 -21.05
CA CYS A 168 -6.61 -3.49 -21.42
C CYS A 168 -5.46 -3.84 -20.47
N GLU A 169 -4.41 -4.45 -21.01
CA GLU A 169 -3.29 -4.95 -20.24
C GLU A 169 -2.01 -4.24 -20.68
N TYR A 170 -1.35 -3.57 -19.74
CA TYR A 170 -0.11 -2.87 -20.06
C TYR A 170 1.10 -3.80 -20.00
N GLU A 171 1.99 -3.58 -20.97
CA GLU A 171 3.37 -4.03 -20.97
C GLU A 171 4.28 -2.81 -21.07
N PHE A 172 5.20 -2.68 -20.14
CA PHE A 172 6.23 -1.65 -20.18
C PHE A 172 7.53 -2.27 -20.69
N ASP A 173 7.91 -1.91 -21.91
CA ASP A 173 9.11 -2.44 -22.56
C ASP A 173 10.06 -1.29 -22.87
N MET A 174 11.10 -1.16 -22.04
CA MET A 174 12.01 -0.01 -22.08
C MET A 174 11.21 1.31 -22.03
N TRP A 175 11.36 2.15 -23.02
CA TRP A 175 10.68 3.44 -23.17
C TRP A 175 9.34 3.34 -23.92
N THR A 176 8.77 2.14 -24.06
CA THR A 176 7.50 1.94 -24.78
C THR A 176 6.42 1.47 -23.81
N VAL A 177 5.29 2.18 -23.83
CA VAL A 177 4.06 1.77 -23.15
C VAL A 177 3.20 1.04 -24.17
N LYS A 178 3.01 -0.26 -24.00
CA LYS A 178 2.16 -1.07 -24.86
C LYS A 178 0.85 -1.37 -24.13
N ALA A 179 -0.28 -1.10 -24.77
CA ALA A 179 -1.61 -1.46 -24.29
C ALA A 179 -2.16 -2.60 -25.16
N HIS A 180 -2.22 -3.79 -24.59
CA HIS A 180 -2.72 -4.97 -25.25
C HIS A 180 -4.21 -5.17 -24.97
N SER A 181 -4.97 -5.63 -25.97
CA SER A 181 -6.31 -6.18 -25.74
C SER A 181 -6.21 -7.41 -24.83
N ARG A 182 -5.13 -8.17 -24.98
CA ARG A 182 -4.74 -9.27 -24.10
C ARG A 182 -3.23 -9.52 -24.23
N ARG A 183 -2.49 -9.37 -23.13
CA ARG A 183 -1.04 -9.58 -23.11
C ARG A 183 -0.66 -11.06 -23.09
N GLY A 184 -1.37 -11.87 -22.32
CA GLY A 184 -1.12 -13.29 -22.15
C GLY A 184 -1.97 -14.19 -23.04
N SER A 185 -1.73 -15.49 -22.97
CA SER A 185 -2.41 -16.51 -23.74
C SER A 185 -2.73 -17.75 -22.90
N ASP A 186 -3.63 -18.58 -23.40
CA ASP A 186 -3.91 -19.91 -22.85
C ASP A 186 -3.13 -20.96 -23.64
N LYS A 187 -2.00 -21.39 -23.08
CA LYS A 187 -1.12 -22.41 -23.65
C LYS A 187 -1.46 -23.82 -23.18
N GLY A 188 -2.53 -23.99 -22.37
CA GLY A 188 -2.89 -25.27 -21.76
C GLY A 188 -1.93 -25.73 -20.67
N ILE A 189 -1.17 -24.83 -20.06
CA ILE A 189 -0.18 -25.15 -19.04
C ILE A 189 -0.89 -25.67 -17.79
N ARG A 190 -0.43 -26.83 -17.29
CA ARG A 190 -0.96 -27.45 -16.07
C ARG A 190 0.13 -27.58 -15.03
N ILE A 191 -0.15 -27.01 -13.87
CA ILE A 191 0.69 -27.06 -12.67
C ILE A 191 0.03 -28.02 -11.69
N GLU A 192 0.69 -29.15 -11.38
CA GLU A 192 0.10 -30.28 -10.68
C GLU A 192 1.04 -30.80 -9.60
N TYR A 193 0.46 -31.15 -8.43
CA TYR A 193 1.19 -31.82 -7.36
C TYR A 193 1.69 -33.20 -7.80
N GLY A 194 2.97 -33.48 -7.52
CA GLY A 194 3.64 -34.69 -7.99
C GLY A 194 4.26 -34.56 -9.40
N LYS A 195 4.02 -33.44 -10.12
CA LYS A 195 4.68 -33.12 -11.39
C LYS A 195 5.61 -31.91 -11.23
N ASN A 196 5.06 -30.76 -10.99
CA ASN A 196 5.81 -29.49 -10.98
C ASN A 196 5.34 -28.48 -9.91
N LEU A 197 4.27 -28.75 -9.17
CA LEU A 197 3.84 -27.90 -8.06
C LEU A 197 4.68 -28.20 -6.82
N ILE A 198 5.34 -27.18 -6.27
CA ILE A 198 6.17 -27.26 -5.06
C ILE A 198 5.36 -26.80 -3.85
N ASP A 199 4.69 -25.65 -3.95
CA ASP A 199 3.94 -25.04 -2.87
C ASP A 199 2.69 -24.35 -3.41
N LEU A 200 1.62 -24.37 -2.60
CA LEU A 200 0.32 -23.76 -2.94
C LEU A 200 -0.29 -23.10 -1.71
N ARG A 201 -0.55 -21.82 -1.81
CA ARG A 201 -1.36 -21.06 -0.86
C ARG A 201 -2.64 -20.59 -1.54
N GLN A 202 -3.78 -20.98 -1.00
CA GLN A 202 -5.09 -20.50 -1.42
C GLN A 202 -5.61 -19.48 -0.42
N GLU A 203 -6.05 -18.33 -0.90
CA GLU A 203 -6.71 -17.30 -0.12
C GLU A 203 -8.10 -17.06 -0.71
N VAL A 204 -9.14 -17.23 0.10
CA VAL A 204 -10.52 -16.91 -0.24
C VAL A 204 -10.94 -15.70 0.56
N SER A 205 -11.33 -14.63 -0.11
CA SER A 205 -11.76 -13.39 0.52
C SER A 205 -13.19 -13.04 0.13
N ILE A 206 -14.03 -12.78 1.13
CA ILE A 206 -15.36 -12.23 0.96
C ILE A 206 -15.42 -10.71 1.21
N ALA A 207 -14.27 -10.07 1.45
CA ALA A 207 -14.20 -8.65 1.79
C ALA A 207 -14.79 -7.73 0.70
N SER A 208 -14.76 -8.15 -0.55
CA SER A 208 -15.33 -7.42 -1.71
C SER A 208 -16.63 -8.05 -2.24
N VAL A 209 -17.21 -9.01 -1.53
CA VAL A 209 -18.48 -9.62 -1.93
C VAL A 209 -19.62 -8.70 -1.52
N TYR A 210 -20.45 -8.34 -2.48
CA TYR A 210 -21.73 -7.65 -2.26
C TYR A 210 -22.86 -8.62 -2.56
N THR A 211 -23.96 -8.51 -1.81
CA THR A 211 -25.16 -9.34 -1.96
C THR A 211 -26.19 -8.70 -2.88
N GLY A 212 -25.99 -7.45 -3.25
CA GLY A 212 -26.84 -6.72 -4.19
C GLY A 212 -26.21 -5.41 -4.67
N VAL A 213 -26.84 -4.82 -5.64
CA VAL A 213 -26.46 -3.54 -6.26
C VAL A 213 -27.67 -2.61 -6.30
N LEU A 214 -27.49 -1.38 -5.85
CA LEU A 214 -28.44 -0.28 -5.98
C LEU A 214 -27.87 0.74 -6.94
N ALA A 215 -28.51 0.95 -8.09
CA ALA A 215 -28.12 2.00 -9.03
C ALA A 215 -28.92 3.28 -8.77
N TYR A 216 -28.24 4.41 -8.88
CA TYR A 216 -28.88 5.74 -8.89
C TYR A 216 -28.35 6.59 -10.04
N TRP A 217 -29.14 7.57 -10.42
CA TRP A 217 -28.77 8.61 -11.37
C TRP A 217 -29.09 9.97 -10.78
N ARG A 218 -28.22 10.95 -11.00
CA ARG A 218 -28.40 12.32 -10.53
C ARG A 218 -27.93 13.33 -11.58
N ASN A 219 -28.73 14.39 -11.76
CA ASN A 219 -28.35 15.57 -12.52
C ASN A 219 -28.32 16.80 -11.60
N THR A 220 -27.33 17.66 -11.77
CA THR A 220 -27.17 18.86 -10.96
C THR A 220 -27.81 20.11 -11.57
N SER A 221 -28.20 20.08 -12.88
CA SER A 221 -28.82 21.24 -13.55
C SER A 221 -29.68 20.80 -14.76
N PRO A 222 -31.02 20.72 -14.65
CA PRO A 222 -31.82 20.91 -13.42
C PRO A 222 -31.54 19.81 -12.39
N GLU A 223 -31.74 20.09 -11.11
CA GLU A 223 -31.57 19.11 -10.06
C GLU A 223 -32.67 18.04 -10.17
N ALA A 224 -32.25 16.82 -10.46
CA ALA A 224 -33.10 15.64 -10.56
C ALA A 224 -32.35 14.41 -10.07
N GLU A 225 -33.06 13.50 -9.42
CA GLU A 225 -32.50 12.25 -8.89
C GLU A 225 -33.50 11.12 -9.12
N VAL A 226 -33.01 9.98 -9.63
CA VAL A 226 -33.77 8.74 -9.72
C VAL A 226 -32.98 7.64 -9.05
N ILE A 227 -33.65 6.86 -8.19
CA ILE A 227 -33.05 5.73 -7.48
C ILE A 227 -33.80 4.46 -7.90
N GLY A 228 -33.07 3.44 -8.30
CA GLY A 228 -33.62 2.13 -8.62
C GLY A 228 -33.93 1.30 -7.37
N ASP A 229 -34.38 0.08 -7.58
CA ASP A 229 -34.52 -0.93 -6.51
C ASP A 229 -33.22 -1.72 -6.34
N ILE A 230 -33.02 -2.27 -5.14
CA ILE A 230 -31.88 -3.16 -4.90
C ILE A 230 -32.04 -4.42 -5.75
N GLN A 231 -31.07 -4.66 -6.62
CA GLN A 231 -30.98 -5.90 -7.38
C GLN A 231 -30.06 -6.86 -6.65
N TYR A 232 -30.64 -7.95 -6.15
CA TYR A 232 -29.89 -8.96 -5.41
C TYR A 232 -29.23 -9.99 -6.34
N ILE A 233 -28.11 -10.56 -5.88
CA ILE A 233 -27.50 -11.73 -6.50
C ILE A 233 -28.29 -13.00 -6.16
N ASP A 234 -28.15 -14.04 -6.97
CA ASP A 234 -28.71 -15.35 -6.64
C ASP A 234 -28.08 -15.89 -5.35
N GLY A 235 -28.91 -16.37 -4.42
CA GLY A 235 -28.46 -16.94 -3.16
C GLY A 235 -27.98 -15.90 -2.13
N HIS A 236 -28.37 -14.63 -2.25
CA HIS A 236 -28.01 -13.58 -1.29
C HIS A 236 -28.46 -13.92 0.14
N GLU A 237 -29.53 -14.68 0.30
CA GLU A 237 -30.05 -15.15 1.58
C GLU A 237 -29.12 -16.11 2.35
N ASN A 238 -28.12 -16.67 1.67
CA ASN A 238 -27.11 -17.52 2.30
C ASN A 238 -26.01 -16.72 3.01
N TYR A 239 -26.00 -15.39 2.85
CA TYR A 239 -25.04 -14.53 3.51
C TYR A 239 -25.60 -14.01 4.84
N PRO A 240 -24.82 -14.00 5.93
CA PRO A 240 -25.28 -13.59 7.26
C PRO A 240 -25.63 -12.10 7.35
N HIS A 241 -25.13 -11.28 6.41
CA HIS A 241 -25.35 -9.84 6.34
C HIS A 241 -25.50 -9.39 4.90
N GLU A 242 -26.48 -8.54 4.65
CA GLU A 242 -26.61 -7.85 3.37
C GLU A 242 -25.53 -6.79 3.21
N ARG A 243 -24.93 -6.75 2.02
CA ARG A 243 -23.95 -5.74 1.62
C ARG A 243 -24.31 -5.24 0.24
N ILE A 244 -24.78 -4.02 0.17
CA ILE A 244 -25.26 -3.43 -1.08
C ILE A 244 -24.18 -2.52 -1.65
N PHE A 245 -23.82 -2.74 -2.91
CA PHE A 245 -22.96 -1.85 -3.67
C PHE A 245 -23.81 -0.71 -4.27
N ILE A 246 -23.42 0.53 -4.01
CA ILE A 246 -24.11 1.70 -4.57
C ILE A 246 -23.42 2.07 -5.88
N LEU A 247 -24.15 1.94 -6.99
CA LEU A 247 -23.67 2.23 -8.34
C LEU A 247 -24.15 3.61 -8.79
N ASP A 248 -23.22 4.53 -8.98
CA ASP A 248 -23.50 5.80 -9.65
C ASP A 248 -23.57 5.55 -11.16
N ALA A 249 -24.76 5.65 -11.71
CA ALA A 249 -25.05 5.49 -13.13
C ALA A 249 -25.28 6.84 -13.85
N SER A 250 -24.96 7.98 -13.21
CA SER A 250 -25.24 9.31 -13.76
C SER A 250 -24.55 9.56 -15.09
N SER A 251 -23.40 8.97 -15.33
CA SER A 251 -22.68 9.07 -16.61
C SER A 251 -23.16 8.10 -17.70
N ASP A 252 -23.97 7.10 -17.34
CA ASP A 252 -24.43 6.07 -18.26
C ASP A 252 -25.67 6.49 -19.06
N PHE A 253 -26.37 7.54 -18.61
CA PHE A 253 -27.59 8.06 -19.21
C PHE A 253 -27.45 9.55 -19.52
N GLN A 254 -27.82 9.95 -20.74
CA GLN A 254 -27.81 11.35 -21.15
C GLN A 254 -29.05 12.10 -20.67
N ASP A 255 -30.19 11.41 -20.62
CA ASP A 255 -31.48 11.91 -20.14
C ASP A 255 -31.85 11.20 -18.85
N GLU A 256 -32.86 11.71 -18.13
CA GLU A 256 -33.39 11.15 -16.90
C GLU A 256 -33.91 9.72 -17.14
N PRO A 257 -33.28 8.68 -16.57
CA PRO A 257 -33.71 7.29 -16.72
C PRO A 257 -34.92 6.98 -15.84
N THR A 258 -35.64 5.92 -16.20
CA THR A 258 -36.63 5.31 -15.31
C THR A 258 -35.96 4.42 -14.26
N ALA A 259 -36.69 4.10 -13.17
CA ALA A 259 -36.20 3.14 -12.18
C ALA A 259 -35.94 1.76 -12.78
N GLU A 260 -36.75 1.31 -13.75
CA GLU A 260 -36.57 0.04 -14.46
C GLU A 260 -35.28 0.00 -15.30
N GLU A 261 -34.90 1.11 -15.91
CA GLU A 261 -33.63 1.23 -16.64
C GLU A 261 -32.44 1.16 -15.68
N LEU A 262 -32.53 1.81 -14.51
CA LEU A 262 -31.52 1.69 -13.46
C LEU A 262 -31.43 0.27 -12.89
N ASN A 263 -32.55 -0.40 -12.68
CA ASN A 263 -32.60 -1.79 -12.25
C ASN A 263 -31.91 -2.71 -13.26
N SER A 264 -32.20 -2.50 -14.55
CA SER A 264 -31.56 -3.24 -15.63
C SER A 264 -30.06 -2.98 -15.70
N ARG A 265 -29.63 -1.76 -15.43
CA ARG A 265 -28.21 -1.37 -15.33
C ARG A 265 -27.51 -2.03 -14.14
N ALA A 266 -28.18 -2.11 -12.99
CA ALA A 266 -27.68 -2.80 -11.81
C ALA A 266 -27.53 -4.31 -12.04
N GLN A 267 -28.51 -4.96 -12.68
CA GLN A 267 -28.44 -6.37 -13.04
C GLN A 267 -27.30 -6.65 -14.02
N LYS A 268 -27.12 -5.78 -15.01
CA LYS A 268 -25.99 -5.88 -15.93
C LYS A 268 -24.66 -5.72 -15.19
N TYR A 269 -24.56 -4.80 -14.24
CA TYR A 269 -23.37 -4.63 -13.41
C TYR A 269 -23.06 -5.89 -12.59
N ILE A 270 -24.09 -6.55 -12.03
CA ILE A 270 -23.95 -7.81 -11.29
C ILE A 270 -23.31 -8.88 -12.17
N SER A 271 -23.82 -9.06 -13.39
CA SER A 271 -23.31 -10.07 -14.32
C SER A 271 -21.91 -9.75 -14.83
N ASP A 272 -21.67 -8.51 -15.26
CA ASP A 272 -20.42 -8.09 -15.88
C ASP A 272 -19.24 -8.07 -14.87
N ASN A 273 -19.55 -7.86 -13.57
CA ASN A 273 -18.54 -7.77 -12.53
C ASN A 273 -18.50 -9.00 -11.60
N ALA A 274 -19.25 -10.06 -11.93
CA ALA A 274 -19.33 -11.27 -11.11
C ALA A 274 -19.58 -10.95 -9.62
N VAL A 275 -20.52 -10.00 -9.36
CA VAL A 275 -20.87 -9.58 -8.01
C VAL A 275 -21.39 -10.79 -7.22
N GLY A 276 -20.96 -10.93 -5.97
CA GLY A 276 -21.36 -12.07 -5.11
C GLY A 276 -20.40 -13.25 -5.19
N ILE A 277 -19.48 -13.30 -6.14
CA ILE A 277 -18.50 -14.38 -6.23
C ILE A 277 -17.28 -14.03 -5.35
N PRO A 278 -16.95 -14.87 -4.34
CA PRO A 278 -15.75 -14.70 -3.54
C PRO A 278 -14.50 -14.73 -4.42
N LYS A 279 -13.57 -13.81 -4.17
CA LYS A 279 -12.29 -13.84 -4.88
C LYS A 279 -11.42 -14.94 -4.31
N VAL A 280 -10.91 -15.77 -5.19
CA VAL A 280 -9.94 -16.81 -4.88
C VAL A 280 -8.62 -16.42 -5.52
N ASN A 281 -7.62 -16.17 -4.69
CA ASN A 281 -6.26 -15.96 -5.11
C ASN A 281 -5.43 -17.20 -4.78
N LEU A 282 -4.59 -17.60 -5.70
CA LEU A 282 -3.67 -18.71 -5.53
C LEU A 282 -2.25 -18.19 -5.66
N SER A 283 -1.42 -18.38 -4.63
CA SER A 283 0.03 -18.16 -4.73
C SER A 283 0.70 -19.52 -4.86
N ILE A 284 1.47 -19.72 -5.92
CA ILE A 284 2.10 -20.98 -6.21
C ILE A 284 3.62 -20.85 -6.39
N LYS A 285 4.35 -21.86 -5.93
CA LYS A 285 5.74 -22.13 -6.33
C LYS A 285 5.76 -23.39 -7.13
N PHE A 286 6.48 -23.39 -8.23
CA PHE A 286 6.53 -24.54 -9.13
C PHE A 286 7.91 -24.73 -9.74
N GLN A 287 8.24 -25.97 -10.07
CA GLN A 287 9.45 -26.31 -10.79
C GLN A 287 9.27 -26.09 -12.29
N GLN A 288 10.13 -25.32 -12.88
CA GLN A 288 10.14 -25.06 -14.32
C GLN A 288 10.80 -26.25 -15.04
N LEU A 289 9.99 -27.27 -15.39
CA LEU A 289 10.50 -28.55 -15.94
C LEU A 289 11.27 -28.38 -17.25
N TRP A 290 10.92 -27.38 -18.06
CA TRP A 290 11.61 -27.12 -19.32
C TRP A 290 13.10 -26.77 -19.16
N GLN A 291 13.55 -26.39 -17.95
CA GLN A 291 14.97 -26.18 -17.62
C GLN A 291 15.72 -27.51 -17.45
N THR A 292 15.01 -28.63 -17.34
CA THR A 292 15.63 -29.95 -17.27
C THR A 292 15.89 -30.51 -18.67
N GLU A 293 16.90 -31.37 -18.79
CA GLU A 293 17.28 -31.99 -20.09
C GLU A 293 16.11 -32.75 -20.73
N GLU A 294 15.26 -33.38 -19.92
CA GLU A 294 14.16 -34.24 -20.39
C GLU A 294 13.02 -33.41 -21.03
N TYR A 295 12.82 -32.16 -20.61
CA TYR A 295 11.71 -31.32 -21.06
C TYR A 295 12.13 -30.15 -21.95
N LYS A 296 13.41 -29.99 -22.29
CA LYS A 296 13.91 -28.90 -23.15
C LYS A 296 13.16 -28.75 -24.47
N GLN A 297 12.74 -29.86 -25.07
CA GLN A 297 12.02 -29.85 -26.35
C GLN A 297 10.57 -29.35 -26.22
N LEU A 298 10.01 -29.36 -25.01
CA LEU A 298 8.66 -28.89 -24.70
C LEU A 298 8.64 -27.47 -24.13
N ALA A 299 9.78 -26.80 -24.09
CA ALA A 299 9.95 -25.48 -23.49
C ALA A 299 8.90 -24.44 -23.93
N ALA A 300 8.56 -24.43 -25.21
CA ALA A 300 7.57 -23.46 -25.75
C ALA A 300 6.16 -23.67 -25.21
N LEU A 301 5.82 -24.87 -24.75
CA LEU A 301 4.50 -25.24 -24.22
C LEU A 301 4.44 -25.13 -22.69
N GLU A 302 5.57 -25.07 -22.01
CA GLU A 302 5.64 -25.06 -20.53
C GLU A 302 6.03 -23.68 -19.95
N ARG A 303 6.38 -22.70 -20.82
CA ARG A 303 6.77 -21.35 -20.37
C ARG A 303 5.57 -20.52 -20.00
N VAL A 304 5.57 -20.03 -18.77
CA VAL A 304 4.54 -19.16 -18.19
C VAL A 304 5.01 -17.71 -18.21
N GLY A 305 4.11 -16.81 -18.58
CA GLY A 305 4.32 -15.38 -18.51
C GLY A 305 3.21 -14.67 -17.72
N LEU A 306 3.41 -13.40 -17.41
CA LEU A 306 2.36 -12.57 -16.84
C LEU A 306 1.17 -12.51 -17.80
N CYS A 307 -0.06 -12.54 -17.26
CA CYS A 307 -1.34 -12.61 -17.98
C CYS A 307 -1.62 -13.94 -18.71
N ASP A 308 -0.73 -14.94 -18.67
CA ASP A 308 -1.04 -16.28 -19.18
C ASP A 308 -2.06 -16.99 -18.27
N TYR A 309 -2.88 -17.88 -18.88
CA TYR A 309 -3.76 -18.77 -18.13
C TYR A 309 -3.05 -20.09 -17.83
N VAL A 310 -3.13 -20.49 -16.56
CA VAL A 310 -2.63 -21.78 -16.09
C VAL A 310 -3.71 -22.55 -15.37
N THR A 311 -3.70 -23.88 -15.47
CA THR A 311 -4.58 -24.75 -14.68
C THR A 311 -3.79 -25.31 -13.51
N VAL A 312 -4.22 -25.01 -12.30
CA VAL A 312 -3.63 -25.56 -11.07
C VAL A 312 -4.47 -26.73 -10.59
N TYR A 313 -3.84 -27.88 -10.41
CA TYR A 313 -4.50 -29.08 -9.90
C TYR A 313 -3.83 -29.60 -8.64
N TYR A 314 -4.60 -29.67 -7.55
CA TYR A 314 -4.17 -30.24 -6.29
C TYR A 314 -5.29 -30.99 -5.60
N LYS A 315 -5.33 -32.32 -5.75
CA LYS A 315 -6.45 -33.17 -5.34
C LYS A 315 -6.74 -33.12 -3.83
N GLN A 316 -5.72 -33.01 -2.98
CA GLN A 316 -5.89 -33.04 -1.53
C GLN A 316 -6.63 -31.82 -0.97
N LEU A 317 -6.49 -30.65 -1.62
CA LEU A 317 -7.21 -29.44 -1.27
C LEU A 317 -8.43 -29.19 -2.18
N GLY A 318 -8.77 -30.13 -3.06
CA GLY A 318 -9.89 -29.98 -4.00
C GLY A 318 -9.67 -28.87 -5.05
N VAL A 319 -8.44 -28.40 -5.24
CA VAL A 319 -8.12 -27.34 -6.20
C VAL A 319 -8.06 -27.93 -7.59
N ASN A 320 -8.91 -27.44 -8.49
CA ASN A 320 -8.86 -27.63 -9.93
C ASN A 320 -9.35 -26.33 -10.56
N ALA A 321 -8.48 -25.35 -10.64
CA ALA A 321 -8.84 -24.01 -11.08
C ALA A 321 -7.96 -23.58 -12.24
N LYS A 322 -8.60 -23.02 -13.27
CA LYS A 322 -7.93 -22.28 -14.34
C LYS A 322 -7.95 -20.81 -13.93
N ALA A 323 -6.78 -20.22 -13.81
CA ALA A 323 -6.64 -18.85 -13.38
C ALA A 323 -5.56 -18.13 -14.19
N GLU A 324 -5.66 -16.82 -14.25
CA GLU A 324 -4.70 -15.96 -14.92
C GLU A 324 -3.54 -15.63 -13.99
N VAL A 325 -2.32 -15.56 -14.53
CA VAL A 325 -1.14 -15.09 -13.81
C VAL A 325 -1.20 -13.56 -13.68
N ILE A 326 -1.47 -13.09 -12.48
CA ILE A 326 -1.67 -11.66 -12.19
C ILE A 326 -0.42 -11.00 -11.61
N LYS A 327 0.52 -11.79 -11.10
CA LYS A 327 1.80 -11.30 -10.58
C LYS A 327 2.86 -12.38 -10.70
N THR A 328 4.05 -11.97 -11.07
CA THR A 328 5.24 -12.81 -11.14
C THR A 328 6.33 -12.28 -10.22
N THR A 329 7.05 -13.18 -9.56
CA THR A 329 8.26 -12.89 -8.81
C THR A 329 9.38 -13.72 -9.42
N TYR A 330 10.28 -13.06 -10.16
CA TYR A 330 11.30 -13.71 -10.98
C TYR A 330 12.70 -13.44 -10.44
N ASP A 331 13.46 -14.49 -10.22
CA ASP A 331 14.87 -14.42 -9.85
C ASP A 331 15.73 -14.30 -11.11
N THR A 332 16.30 -13.11 -11.32
CA THR A 332 17.15 -12.82 -12.48
C THR A 332 18.45 -13.61 -12.49
N LEU A 333 19.03 -13.91 -11.31
CA LEU A 333 20.30 -14.63 -11.19
C LEU A 333 20.12 -16.12 -11.50
N LEU A 334 19.06 -16.71 -10.95
CA LEU A 334 18.73 -18.14 -11.11
C LEU A 334 17.90 -18.40 -12.37
N GLU A 335 17.43 -17.36 -13.05
CA GLU A 335 16.56 -17.38 -14.25
C GLU A 335 15.31 -18.25 -14.05
N ARG A 336 14.65 -18.11 -12.90
CA ARG A 336 13.45 -18.87 -12.55
C ARG A 336 12.43 -18.02 -11.81
N TYR A 337 11.16 -18.43 -11.84
CA TYR A 337 10.14 -17.86 -10.99
C TYR A 337 10.25 -18.40 -9.56
N ASN A 338 10.31 -17.49 -8.59
CA ASN A 338 10.20 -17.83 -7.18
C ASN A 338 8.73 -18.05 -6.79
N GLN A 339 7.81 -17.31 -7.42
CA GLN A 339 6.38 -17.37 -7.13
C GLN A 339 5.56 -16.83 -8.30
N LEU A 340 4.37 -17.40 -8.49
CA LEU A 340 3.31 -16.84 -9.32
C LEU A 340 2.06 -16.63 -8.46
N ASP A 341 1.42 -15.48 -8.59
CA ASP A 341 0.11 -15.23 -8.03
C ASP A 341 -0.93 -15.29 -9.15
N LEU A 342 -1.97 -16.08 -8.91
CA LEU A 342 -3.03 -16.39 -9.85
C LEU A 342 -4.35 -15.88 -9.31
N GLY A 343 -5.22 -15.39 -10.17
CA GLY A 343 -6.54 -14.93 -9.75
C GLY A 343 -7.10 -13.84 -10.64
N ASP A 344 -8.12 -13.16 -10.12
CA ASP A 344 -8.77 -12.03 -10.78
C ASP A 344 -8.33 -10.73 -10.09
N ALA A 345 -7.15 -10.21 -10.47
CA ALA A 345 -6.64 -8.97 -9.89
C ALA A 345 -7.24 -7.77 -10.61
N LYS A 346 -8.14 -7.10 -9.93
CA LYS A 346 -8.41 -5.68 -10.19
C LYS A 346 -7.40 -4.85 -9.37
N SER A 347 -6.14 -4.74 -9.82
CA SER A 347 -5.23 -3.75 -9.26
C SER A 347 -5.38 -2.45 -10.04
N SER A 348 -5.71 -1.36 -9.37
CA SER A 348 -5.61 -0.04 -9.97
C SER A 348 -4.19 0.50 -9.75
N MET A 349 -3.61 1.17 -10.75
CA MET A 349 -2.33 1.88 -10.60
C MET A 349 -2.35 2.91 -9.46
N ALA A 350 -3.53 3.44 -9.08
CA ALA A 350 -3.70 4.33 -7.93
C ALA A 350 -3.39 3.64 -6.59
N SER A 351 -3.65 2.34 -6.47
CA SER A 351 -3.27 1.60 -5.27
C SER A 351 -1.75 1.45 -5.16
N THR A 352 -1.05 1.39 -6.28
CA THR A 352 0.42 1.32 -6.34
C THR A 352 1.06 2.63 -5.88
N ILE A 353 0.50 3.79 -6.29
CA ILE A 353 0.96 5.11 -5.82
C ILE A 353 0.72 5.27 -4.31
N ARG A 354 -0.40 4.75 -3.78
CA ARG A 354 -0.67 4.72 -2.33
C ARG A 354 0.14 3.65 -1.59
N GLN A 355 0.50 2.56 -2.24
CA GLN A 355 1.31 1.49 -1.66
C GLN A 355 2.77 1.87 -1.49
N THR A 356 3.30 2.82 -2.27
CA THR A 356 4.65 3.37 -2.03
C THR A 356 4.71 4.03 -0.64
N VAL A 357 3.61 4.63 -0.17
CA VAL A 357 3.50 5.20 1.19
C VAL A 357 3.15 4.12 2.25
N SER A 358 2.39 3.07 1.87
CA SER A 358 2.06 1.93 2.76
C SER A 358 3.08 0.80 2.67
N GLY A 359 3.92 0.78 1.64
CA GLY A 359 4.95 -0.23 1.37
C GLY A 359 6.02 -0.25 2.46
N ASP A 360 6.32 0.90 3.07
CA ASP A 360 7.29 0.97 4.17
C ASP A 360 6.85 0.15 5.40
N ILE A 361 5.55 0.01 5.66
CA ILE A 361 5.03 -0.81 6.77
C ILE A 361 5.08 -2.30 6.42
N LYS A 362 4.75 -2.66 5.17
CA LYS A 362 4.75 -4.05 4.71
C LYS A 362 6.18 -4.55 4.46
N GLN A 363 7.06 -3.68 3.99
CA GLN A 363 8.48 -3.96 3.77
C GLN A 363 9.20 -4.26 5.08
N SER A 364 8.84 -3.61 6.19
CA SER A 364 9.38 -3.92 7.53
C SER A 364 9.02 -5.35 7.98
N ALA A 365 7.83 -5.84 7.63
CA ALA A 365 7.41 -7.21 7.92
C ALA A 365 8.08 -8.24 6.98
N ASP A 366 8.28 -7.88 5.71
CA ASP A 366 8.92 -8.74 4.71
C ASP A 366 10.45 -8.78 4.89
N GLU A 367 11.09 -7.67 5.30
CA GLU A 367 12.52 -7.64 5.70
C GLU A 367 12.77 -8.52 6.92
N THR A 368 11.88 -8.54 7.91
CA THR A 368 11.94 -9.43 9.05
C THR A 368 11.81 -10.89 8.62
N ARG A 369 10.94 -11.20 7.66
CA ARG A 369 10.72 -12.54 7.13
C ARG A 369 11.89 -13.01 6.26
N SER A 370 12.45 -12.13 5.43
CA SER A 370 13.65 -12.39 4.64
C SER A 370 14.88 -12.65 5.52
N SER A 371 15.07 -11.84 6.56
CA SER A 371 16.18 -12.02 7.51
C SER A 371 16.05 -13.30 8.35
N TYR A 372 14.80 -13.72 8.64
CA TYR A 372 14.54 -14.99 9.31
C TYR A 372 14.86 -16.19 8.40
N GLN A 373 14.45 -16.13 7.12
CA GLN A 373 14.79 -17.17 6.15
C GLN A 373 16.30 -17.25 5.91
N GLN A 374 16.99 -16.13 5.79
CA GLN A 374 18.45 -16.09 5.68
C GLN A 374 19.15 -16.72 6.91
N ALA A 375 18.60 -16.51 8.10
CA ALA A 375 19.15 -17.16 9.31
C ALA A 375 18.92 -18.68 9.32
N ILE A 376 17.78 -19.15 8.80
CA ILE A 376 17.50 -20.58 8.62
C ILE A 376 18.46 -21.16 7.59
N ASP A 377 18.63 -20.50 6.45
CA ASP A 377 19.51 -20.95 5.36
C ASP A 377 20.97 -20.98 5.85
N HIS A 378 21.42 -19.91 6.51
CA HIS A 378 22.75 -19.85 7.11
C HIS A 378 22.98 -20.96 8.16
N SER A 379 22.01 -21.19 9.04
CA SER A 379 22.09 -22.26 10.03
C SER A 379 22.08 -23.64 9.37
N THR A 380 21.30 -23.80 8.29
CA THR A 380 21.27 -25.04 7.51
C THR A 380 22.60 -25.28 6.82
N ASP A 381 23.19 -24.27 6.19
CA ASP A 381 24.50 -24.37 5.55
C ASP A 381 25.62 -24.70 6.54
N LEU A 382 25.61 -24.09 7.72
CA LEU A 382 26.57 -24.41 8.79
C LEU A 382 26.43 -25.85 9.27
N ILE A 383 25.21 -26.37 9.41
CA ILE A 383 24.96 -27.72 9.92
C ILE A 383 25.17 -28.77 8.83
N THR A 384 24.76 -28.50 7.58
CA THR A 384 24.81 -29.45 6.46
C THR A 384 26.05 -29.29 5.57
N GLY A 385 26.75 -28.17 5.66
CA GLY A 385 27.87 -27.76 4.78
C GLY A 385 29.16 -28.55 4.92
N GLY A 386 29.15 -29.67 5.65
CA GLY A 386 30.27 -30.63 5.65
C GLY A 386 31.56 -30.12 6.29
N LEU A 387 31.48 -29.13 7.19
CA LEU A 387 32.64 -28.63 7.94
C LEU A 387 33.33 -29.70 8.79
N GLY A 388 32.72 -30.89 8.89
CA GLY A 388 33.26 -32.03 9.65
C GLY A 388 33.55 -31.65 11.11
N GLY A 389 33.10 -32.43 12.06
CA GLY A 389 33.38 -32.21 13.47
C GLY A 389 33.89 -33.51 14.09
N HIS A 390 34.68 -33.40 15.14
CA HIS A 390 35.09 -34.53 15.94
C HIS A 390 34.13 -34.69 17.11
N VAL A 391 33.39 -35.81 17.13
CA VAL A 391 32.52 -36.15 18.26
C VAL A 391 33.33 -37.04 19.20
N ILE A 392 33.52 -36.57 20.42
CA ILE A 392 34.30 -37.25 21.44
C ILE A 392 33.47 -37.45 22.70
N ILE A 393 33.41 -38.68 23.19
CA ILE A 393 32.86 -38.95 24.50
C ILE A 393 34.05 -38.89 25.47
N ASN A 394 34.07 -37.82 26.29
CA ASN A 394 35.11 -37.65 27.29
C ASN A 394 34.74 -38.42 28.57
N THR A 395 35.73 -38.91 29.27
CA THR A 395 35.56 -39.68 30.50
C THR A 395 36.19 -38.99 31.70
N ASN A 396 35.61 -39.22 32.88
CA ASN A 396 36.18 -38.80 34.15
C ASN A 396 37.43 -39.63 34.54
N ALA A 397 38.02 -39.34 35.69
CA ALA A 397 39.20 -40.03 36.18
C ALA A 397 38.98 -41.54 36.44
N ASP A 398 37.73 -41.96 36.61
CA ASP A 398 37.33 -43.35 36.83
C ASP A 398 37.02 -44.07 35.51
N GLY A 399 37.26 -43.41 34.35
CA GLY A 399 37.01 -43.97 33.01
C GLY A 399 35.51 -43.99 32.60
N GLN A 400 34.64 -43.33 33.33
CA GLN A 400 33.19 -43.28 32.99
C GLN A 400 32.89 -42.07 32.11
N PRO A 401 32.06 -42.23 31.07
CA PRO A 401 31.61 -41.11 30.23
C PRO A 401 30.94 -40.03 31.08
N ASN A 402 31.41 -38.79 30.94
CA ASN A 402 30.87 -37.65 31.70
C ASN A 402 30.47 -36.46 30.84
N GLU A 403 30.90 -36.42 29.56
CA GLU A 403 30.48 -35.37 28.63
C GLU A 403 30.63 -35.81 27.16
N ILE A 404 29.85 -35.19 26.30
CA ILE A 404 29.96 -35.27 24.84
C ILE A 404 30.51 -33.95 24.34
N LEU A 405 31.56 -33.99 23.54
CA LEU A 405 32.19 -32.85 22.90
C LEU A 405 32.02 -32.98 21.39
N ILE A 406 31.58 -31.91 20.73
CA ILE A 406 31.63 -31.78 19.28
C ILE A 406 32.53 -30.58 18.98
N MET A 407 33.67 -30.85 18.30
CA MET A 407 34.76 -29.89 18.19
C MET A 407 35.29 -29.83 16.76
N ASP A 408 35.91 -28.70 16.41
CA ASP A 408 36.60 -28.49 15.13
C ASP A 408 37.91 -29.28 15.01
N THR A 409 38.49 -29.77 16.12
CA THR A 409 39.67 -30.66 16.17
C THR A 409 39.40 -31.85 17.08
N ALA A 410 40.21 -32.93 16.91
CA ALA A 410 40.12 -34.13 17.75
C ALA A 410 40.66 -33.91 19.18
N ASP A 411 41.48 -32.90 19.40
CA ASP A 411 42.08 -32.58 20.71
C ASP A 411 41.38 -31.37 21.31
N LYS A 412 40.73 -31.56 22.45
CA LYS A 412 40.02 -30.51 23.18
C LYS A 412 40.88 -29.32 23.59
N ASN A 413 42.21 -29.51 23.68
CA ASN A 413 43.13 -28.45 24.05
C ASN A 413 43.49 -27.54 22.87
N THR A 414 43.24 -27.97 21.65
CA THR A 414 43.48 -27.22 20.42
C THR A 414 42.20 -26.76 19.75
N ALA A 415 41.04 -27.26 20.19
CA ALA A 415 39.75 -26.90 19.67
C ALA A 415 39.44 -25.44 19.96
N VAL A 416 38.90 -24.74 18.98
CA VAL A 416 38.39 -23.36 19.05
C VAL A 416 36.87 -23.36 19.19
N ASN A 417 36.18 -24.07 18.30
CA ASN A 417 34.72 -24.20 18.33
C ASN A 417 34.34 -25.50 19.06
N VAL A 418 33.59 -25.38 20.14
CA VAL A 418 33.23 -26.49 21.01
C VAL A 418 31.75 -26.45 21.36
N ILE A 419 31.04 -27.53 21.08
CA ILE A 419 29.73 -27.81 21.71
C ILE A 419 30.01 -28.80 22.83
N ARG A 420 29.61 -28.47 24.05
CA ARG A 420 29.79 -29.27 25.24
C ARG A 420 28.45 -29.67 25.83
N MET A 421 28.22 -30.97 26.01
CA MET A 421 26.99 -31.51 26.59
C MET A 421 27.39 -32.39 27.80
N ASN A 422 26.82 -32.08 28.95
CA ASN A 422 27.03 -32.84 30.19
C ASN A 422 25.79 -32.74 31.08
N GLU A 423 25.87 -33.20 32.33
CA GLU A 423 24.76 -33.15 33.28
C GLU A 423 24.24 -31.73 33.58
N ALA A 424 25.07 -30.71 33.38
CA ALA A 424 24.70 -29.31 33.62
C ALA A 424 23.99 -28.67 32.43
N GLY A 425 23.99 -29.29 31.24
CA GLY A 425 23.32 -28.79 30.06
C GLY A 425 24.11 -28.90 28.76
N ILE A 426 23.74 -28.06 27.81
CA ILE A 426 24.36 -27.92 26.49
C ILE A 426 24.89 -26.51 26.35
N ALA A 427 26.17 -26.36 25.96
CA ALA A 427 26.76 -25.05 25.82
C ALA A 427 27.68 -24.96 24.60
N PHE A 428 27.85 -23.76 24.05
CA PHE A 428 28.61 -23.46 22.84
C PHE A 428 29.72 -22.47 23.17
N SER A 429 30.92 -22.72 22.72
CA SER A 429 32.07 -21.83 22.82
C SER A 429 32.75 -21.69 21.48
N SER A 430 33.18 -20.49 21.13
CA SER A 430 34.07 -20.16 20.02
C SER A 430 35.50 -19.81 20.52
N SER A 431 35.80 -20.10 21.76
CA SER A 431 37.07 -19.76 22.43
C SER A 431 37.73 -20.97 23.08
N GLY A 432 37.32 -22.19 22.71
CA GLY A 432 37.89 -23.45 23.15
C GLY A 432 37.12 -24.12 24.30
N TYR A 433 37.70 -25.29 24.72
CA TYR A 433 37.07 -26.17 25.70
C TYR A 433 36.85 -25.53 27.08
N ASN A 434 37.70 -24.61 27.49
CA ASN A 434 37.59 -23.91 28.77
C ASN A 434 36.83 -22.56 28.65
N GLY A 435 36.34 -22.25 27.48
CA GLY A 435 35.56 -21.14 27.07
C GLY A 435 35.51 -19.92 27.45
N PRO A 436 34.87 -18.81 27.25
CA PRO A 436 33.49 -18.62 27.76
C PRO A 436 32.42 -19.34 26.92
N PHE A 437 31.34 -19.74 27.59
CA PHE A 437 30.17 -20.32 26.97
C PHE A 437 29.04 -19.23 27.00
N SER A 438 29.06 -18.36 26.01
CA SER A 438 28.12 -17.24 25.90
C SER A 438 26.71 -17.67 25.45
N THR A 439 26.60 -18.89 24.94
CA THR A 439 25.33 -19.53 24.59
C THR A 439 25.23 -20.86 25.28
N ALA A 440 24.18 -21.04 26.08
CA ALA A 440 24.00 -22.27 26.84
C ALA A 440 22.51 -22.51 27.15
N TRP A 441 22.14 -23.79 27.23
CA TRP A 441 20.89 -24.26 27.83
C TRP A 441 21.21 -25.14 29.02
N THR A 442 20.98 -24.61 30.20
CA THR A 442 21.41 -25.24 31.46
C THR A 442 20.28 -26.05 32.10
N ILE A 443 20.65 -26.99 33.00
CA ILE A 443 19.71 -27.93 33.63
C ILE A 443 18.71 -27.22 34.57
N ASP A 444 19.03 -26.03 35.06
CA ASP A 444 18.12 -25.17 35.82
C ASP A 444 17.09 -24.45 34.95
N SER A 445 16.96 -24.85 33.70
CA SER A 445 16.03 -24.29 32.70
C SER A 445 16.39 -22.88 32.24
N THR A 446 17.63 -22.42 32.45
CA THR A 446 18.10 -21.13 31.97
C THR A 446 18.61 -21.28 30.53
N PHE A 447 18.15 -20.41 29.64
CA PHE A 447 18.69 -20.26 28.29
C PHE A 447 19.45 -18.94 28.19
N ILE A 448 20.77 -19.05 27.99
CA ILE A 448 21.68 -17.90 27.86
C ILE A 448 22.05 -17.78 26.38
N ALA A 449 21.79 -16.62 25.80
CA ALA A 449 22.21 -16.30 24.43
C ALA A 449 22.30 -14.77 24.27
N ASP A 450 23.33 -14.31 23.58
CA ASP A 450 23.50 -12.90 23.24
C ASP A 450 22.45 -12.45 22.23
N TYR A 451 21.93 -13.39 21.45
CA TYR A 451 20.96 -13.11 20.39
C TYR A 451 19.98 -14.27 20.18
N ILE A 452 18.68 -13.99 20.27
CA ILE A 452 17.62 -14.97 20.03
C ILE A 452 16.83 -14.50 18.81
N ARG A 453 16.84 -15.30 17.72
CA ARG A 453 15.92 -15.14 16.58
C ARG A 453 14.76 -16.11 16.72
N ALA A 454 13.56 -15.56 16.81
CA ALA A 454 12.33 -16.33 16.87
C ALA A 454 11.31 -15.75 15.89
N GLY A 455 10.54 -16.61 15.18
CA GLY A 455 9.45 -16.16 14.33
C GLY A 455 8.28 -15.63 15.16
N THR A 456 7.93 -16.35 16.22
CA THR A 456 6.91 -15.96 17.20
C THR A 456 7.36 -16.35 18.59
N LEU A 457 7.34 -15.40 19.52
CA LEU A 457 7.59 -15.66 20.94
C LEU A 457 6.24 -15.68 21.66
N THR A 458 5.86 -16.83 22.24
CA THR A 458 4.69 -16.95 23.13
C THR A 458 5.19 -17.08 24.55
N ALA A 459 4.89 -16.11 25.39
CA ALA A 459 5.28 -16.11 26.81
C ALA A 459 4.12 -15.59 27.68
N ASN A 460 3.93 -16.18 28.85
CA ASN A 460 2.95 -15.69 29.82
C ASN A 460 3.45 -14.42 30.53
N LEU A 461 4.76 -14.25 30.59
CA LEU A 461 5.43 -13.11 31.19
C LEU A 461 6.72 -12.81 30.42
N LEU A 462 6.85 -11.60 29.90
CA LEU A 462 8.08 -11.08 29.36
C LEU A 462 8.65 -10.05 30.34
N LYS A 463 9.85 -10.30 30.87
CA LYS A 463 10.62 -9.36 31.69
C LYS A 463 11.82 -8.91 30.86
N ALA A 464 11.75 -7.71 30.32
CA ALA A 464 12.80 -7.10 29.51
C ALA A 464 13.00 -5.66 29.99
N GLY A 465 14.16 -5.08 29.74
CA GLY A 465 14.39 -3.65 30.01
C GLY A 465 13.63 -2.81 28.99
N ILE A 466 13.90 -3.01 27.71
CA ILE A 466 13.26 -2.26 26.61
C ILE A 466 12.83 -3.25 25.52
N ILE A 467 11.58 -3.10 25.06
CA ILE A 467 11.09 -3.70 23.83
C ILE A 467 11.11 -2.59 22.77
N MET A 468 11.75 -2.83 21.64
CA MET A 468 12.00 -1.83 20.60
C MET A 468 11.75 -2.42 19.21
N ASP A 469 11.23 -1.62 18.28
CA ASP A 469 11.18 -2.02 16.88
C ASP A 469 12.60 -2.08 16.27
N ALA A 470 12.74 -2.78 15.15
CA ALA A 470 14.05 -3.03 14.52
C ALA A 470 14.80 -1.74 14.12
N LYS A 471 14.13 -0.60 14.00
CA LYS A 471 14.71 0.69 13.61
C LYS A 471 14.90 1.63 14.81
N GLY A 472 14.41 1.25 15.99
CA GLY A 472 14.51 2.05 17.20
C GLY A 472 13.57 3.26 17.26
N TYR A 473 12.59 3.35 16.36
CA TYR A 473 11.65 4.47 16.34
C TYR A 473 10.56 4.35 17.39
N SER A 474 10.16 3.12 17.70
CA SER A 474 9.16 2.84 18.73
C SER A 474 9.74 1.91 19.77
N TRP A 475 9.54 2.24 21.04
CA TRP A 475 10.05 1.42 22.14
C TRP A 475 9.15 1.53 23.38
N TRP A 476 9.18 0.49 24.19
CA TRP A 476 8.53 0.43 25.49
C TRP A 476 9.55 0.03 26.54
N ASN A 477 9.86 0.93 27.47
CA ASN A 477 10.69 0.66 28.61
C ASN A 477 9.83 0.03 29.70
N LEU A 478 10.01 -1.27 29.94
CA LEU A 478 9.23 -2.01 30.93
C LEU A 478 9.65 -1.73 32.38
N GLU A 479 10.80 -1.10 32.61
CA GLU A 479 11.25 -0.70 33.93
C GLU A 479 10.62 0.62 34.39
N THR A 480 10.54 1.59 33.46
CA THR A 480 9.98 2.93 33.75
C THR A 480 8.49 3.02 33.38
N GLY A 481 7.98 2.12 32.56
CA GLY A 481 6.64 2.17 31.99
C GLY A 481 6.50 3.15 30.82
N GLU A 482 7.57 3.78 30.39
CA GLU A 482 7.58 4.77 29.30
C GLU A 482 7.39 4.09 27.95
N LEU A 483 6.43 4.57 27.16
CA LEU A 483 6.10 4.09 25.81
C LEU A 483 6.32 5.22 24.81
N HIS A 484 7.19 4.98 23.84
CA HIS A 484 7.42 5.87 22.71
C HIS A 484 7.00 5.20 21.41
N ILE A 485 6.17 5.87 20.63
CA ILE A 485 5.76 5.41 19.29
C ILE A 485 6.15 6.50 18.29
N GLY A 486 7.15 6.21 17.48
CA GLY A 486 7.70 7.13 16.48
C GLY A 486 7.63 6.57 15.06
N SER A 487 8.03 7.38 14.08
CA SER A 487 8.20 6.98 12.68
C SER A 487 9.46 7.59 12.09
N ALA A 488 9.96 7.02 10.99
CA ALA A 488 11.17 7.46 10.29
C ALA A 488 11.12 8.92 9.81
N ASP A 489 9.93 9.42 9.50
CA ASP A 489 9.72 10.73 8.86
C ASP A 489 9.38 11.84 9.87
N GLY A 490 9.64 11.64 11.18
CA GLY A 490 9.20 12.57 12.20
C GLY A 490 7.68 12.71 12.28
N GLY A 491 6.96 11.77 11.69
CA GLY A 491 5.52 11.69 11.74
C GLY A 491 5.04 11.58 13.19
N ALA A 492 3.82 12.02 13.43
CA ALA A 492 3.22 12.19 14.73
C ALA A 492 3.25 10.90 15.57
N GLY A 493 4.33 10.71 16.33
CA GLY A 493 4.33 9.76 17.43
C GLY A 493 3.25 10.14 18.46
N VAL A 494 2.98 9.27 19.42
CA VAL A 494 1.99 9.52 20.47
C VAL A 494 2.24 10.84 21.17
N ASP A 495 3.50 11.22 21.37
CA ASP A 495 3.88 12.49 21.99
C ASP A 495 3.48 13.70 21.15
N SER A 496 3.62 13.60 19.83
CA SER A 496 3.18 14.64 18.89
C SER A 496 1.65 14.72 18.82
N LEU A 497 0.96 13.57 18.78
CA LEU A 497 -0.51 13.52 18.86
C LEU A 497 -1.01 14.09 20.19
N TRP A 498 -0.36 13.76 21.28
CA TRP A 498 -0.71 14.31 22.60
C TRP A 498 -0.51 15.83 22.66
N SER A 499 0.59 16.31 22.11
CA SER A 499 0.86 17.75 21.98
C SER A 499 -0.19 18.46 21.13
N GLN A 500 -0.62 17.84 20.01
CA GLN A 500 -1.70 18.35 19.15
C GLN A 500 -3.06 18.33 19.87
N ILE A 501 -3.35 17.28 20.65
CA ILE A 501 -4.56 17.19 21.47
C ILE A 501 -4.57 18.31 22.51
N GLN A 502 -3.46 18.54 23.21
CA GLN A 502 -3.34 19.63 24.19
C GLN A 502 -3.51 21.00 23.53
N ALA A 503 -2.88 21.24 22.38
CA ALA A 503 -3.03 22.48 21.62
C ALA A 503 -4.47 22.71 21.16
N ASN A 504 -5.12 21.66 20.65
CA ASN A 504 -6.52 21.71 20.23
C ASN A 504 -7.46 21.93 21.43
N THR A 505 -7.18 21.29 22.57
CA THR A 505 -7.93 21.52 23.81
C THR A 505 -7.80 22.96 24.29
N ALA A 506 -6.60 23.54 24.25
CA ALA A 506 -6.40 24.94 24.56
C ALA A 506 -7.13 25.88 23.61
N ASN A 507 -7.13 25.58 22.30
CA ASN A 507 -7.87 26.32 21.29
C ASN A 507 -9.40 26.23 21.49
N ILE A 508 -9.91 25.04 21.81
CA ILE A 508 -11.33 24.82 22.12
C ILE A 508 -11.70 25.60 23.40
N THR A 509 -10.87 25.56 24.43
CA THR A 509 -11.09 26.32 25.67
C THR A 509 -11.12 27.83 25.39
N ASN A 510 -10.22 28.33 24.55
CA ASN A 510 -10.21 29.73 24.14
C ASN A 510 -11.48 30.10 23.33
N LEU A 511 -11.91 29.24 22.44
CA LEU A 511 -13.19 29.41 21.70
C LEU A 511 -14.38 29.39 22.67
N GLN A 512 -14.43 28.43 23.58
CA GLN A 512 -15.48 28.34 24.60
C GLN A 512 -15.52 29.51 25.55
N SER A 513 -14.38 30.14 25.84
CA SER A 513 -14.33 31.35 26.66
C SER A 513 -14.87 32.59 25.95
N GLY A 514 -14.86 32.59 24.63
CA GLY A 514 -15.32 33.69 23.79
C GLY A 514 -16.63 33.46 23.05
N VAL A 515 -17.14 32.20 22.97
CA VAL A 515 -18.38 31.84 22.32
C VAL A 515 -19.21 30.96 23.23
N THR A 516 -20.41 31.44 23.59
CA THR A 516 -21.37 30.64 24.37
C THR A 516 -22.57 30.31 23.49
N ILE A 517 -22.89 29.02 23.38
CA ILE A 517 -24.07 28.52 22.63
C ILE A 517 -25.12 28.10 23.66
N GLY A 518 -26.22 28.85 23.72
CA GLY A 518 -27.40 28.49 24.51
C GLY A 518 -28.44 27.80 23.64
N THR A 519 -29.62 27.51 24.20
CA THR A 519 -30.72 26.82 23.49
C THR A 519 -31.24 27.66 22.32
N ASP A 520 -31.33 28.97 22.48
CA ASP A 520 -31.93 29.89 21.50
C ASP A 520 -31.01 31.05 21.10
N THR A 521 -29.77 31.07 21.61
CA THR A 521 -28.84 32.17 21.38
C THR A 521 -27.41 31.70 21.20
N VAL A 522 -26.64 32.45 20.40
CA VAL A 522 -25.18 32.34 20.31
C VAL A 522 -24.60 33.68 20.75
N THR A 523 -23.79 33.66 21.81
CA THR A 523 -23.11 34.86 22.32
C THR A 523 -21.65 34.83 21.91
N ILE A 524 -21.17 35.90 21.27
CA ILE A 524 -19.75 36.07 20.91
C ILE A 524 -19.20 37.25 21.74
N GLY A 525 -18.13 36.96 22.48
CA GLY A 525 -17.48 37.88 23.37
C GLY A 525 -17.35 37.29 24.77
N ARG A 526 -16.22 37.57 25.43
CA ARG A 526 -15.97 37.10 26.80
C ARG A 526 -16.92 37.78 27.77
N ASN A 527 -17.23 37.14 28.88
CA ASN A 527 -18.12 37.67 29.90
C ASN A 527 -17.62 39.01 30.54
N ASP A 528 -16.31 39.26 30.47
CA ASP A 528 -15.65 40.49 30.91
C ASP A 528 -15.46 41.53 29.79
N SER A 529 -15.91 41.25 28.58
CA SER A 529 -15.85 42.21 27.46
C SER A 529 -16.86 43.34 27.63
N ASN A 530 -16.43 44.55 27.32
CA ASN A 530 -17.31 45.73 27.39
C ASN A 530 -18.53 45.66 26.49
N ILE A 531 -18.41 44.89 25.39
CA ILE A 531 -19.52 44.66 24.42
C ILE A 531 -19.47 43.18 24.01
N ARG A 532 -20.63 42.55 23.97
CA ARG A 532 -20.85 41.20 23.43
C ARG A 532 -21.91 41.22 22.39
N SER A 533 -21.75 40.38 21.37
CA SER A 533 -22.79 40.16 20.33
C SER A 533 -23.63 38.95 20.68
N VAL A 534 -24.92 39.06 20.72
CA VAL A 534 -25.85 37.97 20.98
C VAL A 534 -26.76 37.77 19.76
N PHE A 535 -26.63 36.61 19.11
CA PHE A 535 -27.48 36.20 17.99
C PHE A 535 -28.61 35.36 18.57
N GLY A 536 -29.82 35.92 18.59
CA GLY A 536 -31.03 35.22 19.01
C GLY A 536 -31.96 34.95 17.83
N ASN A 537 -33.04 34.22 18.06
CA ASN A 537 -34.01 33.84 17.02
C ASN A 537 -34.68 35.02 16.35
N SER A 538 -34.87 36.12 17.06
CA SER A 538 -35.60 37.31 16.56
C SER A 538 -34.76 38.59 16.55
N ALA A 539 -33.53 38.56 17.07
CA ALA A 539 -32.67 39.73 17.13
C ALA A 539 -31.18 39.42 17.16
N LEU A 540 -30.38 40.30 16.59
CA LEU A 540 -28.96 40.46 16.86
C LEU A 540 -28.78 41.61 17.85
N LEU A 541 -28.22 41.32 19.01
CA LEU A 541 -28.06 42.27 20.08
C LEU A 541 -26.57 42.55 20.32
N PHE A 542 -26.24 43.81 20.64
CA PHE A 542 -24.96 44.20 21.25
C PHE A 542 -25.26 44.60 22.70
N VAL A 543 -24.66 43.87 23.62
CA VAL A 543 -24.94 44.04 25.07
C VAL A 543 -23.69 44.46 25.81
N ASP A 544 -23.85 45.27 26.88
CA ASP A 544 -22.80 45.64 27.78
C ASP A 544 -22.49 44.51 28.81
N THR A 545 -21.58 44.77 29.72
CA THR A 545 -21.22 43.86 30.81
C THR A 545 -22.36 43.54 31.77
N SER A 546 -23.33 44.40 31.87
CA SER A 546 -24.52 44.25 32.73
C SER A 546 -25.69 43.57 31.98
N GLY A 547 -25.52 43.25 30.66
CA GLY A 547 -26.54 42.64 29.85
C GLY A 547 -27.54 43.64 29.23
N ASN A 548 -27.31 44.93 29.35
CA ASN A 548 -28.19 45.92 28.71
C ASN A 548 -27.93 46.02 27.23
N HIS A 549 -28.96 46.16 26.45
CA HIS A 549 -28.86 46.33 25.00
C HIS A 549 -28.39 47.76 24.65
N ILE A 550 -27.23 47.86 24.00
CA ILE A 550 -26.65 49.13 23.54
C ILE A 550 -26.90 49.39 22.05
N ALA A 551 -27.09 48.32 21.27
CA ALA A 551 -27.55 48.35 19.90
C ALA A 551 -28.22 47.01 19.54
N TRP A 552 -29.19 46.99 18.67
CA TRP A 552 -29.82 45.74 18.23
C TRP A 552 -30.54 45.89 16.89
N LEU A 553 -30.58 44.76 16.16
CA LEU A 553 -31.40 44.53 14.99
C LEU A 553 -32.48 43.53 15.40
N SER A 554 -33.74 43.85 15.24
CA SER A 554 -34.83 42.92 15.57
C SER A 554 -35.89 42.90 14.50
N THR A 555 -36.61 41.77 14.44
CA THR A 555 -37.78 41.60 13.58
C THR A 555 -39.08 42.03 14.27
N ASP A 556 -39.05 42.23 15.62
CA ASP A 556 -40.25 42.21 16.47
C ASP A 556 -40.59 43.55 17.12
N ASP A 557 -40.33 44.66 16.46
CA ASP A 557 -40.59 45.98 17.03
C ASP A 557 -41.99 46.54 16.74
N GLY A 558 -42.97 45.69 16.46
CA GLY A 558 -44.38 46.08 16.31
C GLY A 558 -44.73 46.85 15.04
N LEU A 559 -43.78 47.00 14.11
CA LEU A 559 -43.97 47.72 12.83
C LEU A 559 -43.90 46.78 11.62
N GLY A 560 -43.78 45.46 11.84
CA GLY A 560 -43.76 44.45 10.76
C GLY A 560 -42.54 44.49 9.86
N ALA A 561 -41.47 45.20 10.22
CA ALA A 561 -40.24 45.33 9.48
C ALA A 561 -39.05 45.43 10.44
N GLY A 562 -37.92 44.87 10.04
CA GLY A 562 -36.68 44.90 10.83
C GLY A 562 -36.26 46.33 11.20
N SER A 563 -35.71 46.52 12.39
CA SER A 563 -35.21 47.82 12.84
C SER A 563 -33.82 47.68 13.45
N LEU A 564 -33.00 48.72 13.29
CA LEU A 564 -31.76 48.90 14.03
C LEU A 564 -32.01 49.95 15.14
N SER A 565 -31.80 49.54 16.38
CA SER A 565 -31.86 50.42 17.53
C SER A 565 -30.48 50.63 18.14
N ILE A 566 -30.19 51.87 18.54
CA ILE A 566 -28.92 52.25 19.15
C ILE A 566 -29.22 53.06 20.43
N GLY A 567 -28.65 52.68 21.55
CA GLY A 567 -28.82 53.37 22.81
C GLY A 567 -29.47 52.51 23.90
N SER A 568 -30.09 53.14 24.91
CA SER A 568 -30.67 52.44 26.05
C SER A 568 -32.00 51.75 25.73
N GLU A 569 -32.14 50.48 26.07
CA GLU A 569 -33.40 49.76 25.95
C GLU A 569 -34.43 50.23 26.98
N THR A 570 -33.97 50.58 28.16
CA THR A 570 -34.82 50.99 29.30
C THR A 570 -35.12 52.49 29.37
N ASN A 571 -34.31 53.30 28.67
CA ASN A 571 -34.50 54.75 28.63
C ASN A 571 -34.75 55.23 27.19
N SER A 572 -35.99 55.42 26.81
CA SER A 572 -36.39 55.82 25.46
C SER A 572 -35.78 57.14 25.00
N ALA A 573 -35.56 58.08 25.93
CA ALA A 573 -34.95 59.39 25.65
C ALA A 573 -33.46 59.28 25.20
N GLN A 574 -32.84 58.14 25.42
CA GLN A 574 -31.45 57.82 25.00
C GLN A 574 -31.38 56.80 23.88
N ARG A 575 -32.49 56.55 23.17
CA ARG A 575 -32.59 55.57 22.09
C ARG A 575 -32.82 56.22 20.74
N TRP A 576 -32.07 55.77 19.75
CA TRP A 576 -32.29 56.07 18.35
C TRP A 576 -32.76 54.82 17.60
N ARG A 577 -33.67 54.96 16.61
CA ARG A 577 -34.15 53.86 15.78
C ARG A 577 -34.05 54.21 14.31
N ILE A 578 -33.63 53.24 13.53
CA ILE A 578 -33.67 53.26 12.06
C ILE A 578 -34.65 52.17 11.65
N VAL A 579 -35.75 52.55 11.04
CA VAL A 579 -36.81 51.62 10.61
C VAL A 579 -37.13 51.84 9.15
N PRO A 580 -37.53 50.77 8.41
CA PRO A 580 -38.16 50.95 7.12
C PRO A 580 -39.45 51.73 7.24
N TRP A 581 -39.72 52.61 6.31
CA TRP A 581 -40.88 53.53 6.31
C TRP A 581 -41.47 53.69 4.93
N GLY A 582 -42.79 53.86 4.85
CA GLY A 582 -43.53 54.05 3.62
C GLY A 582 -44.15 52.79 3.03
N ASP A 583 -44.95 52.91 2.03
CA ASP A 583 -45.58 51.81 1.34
C ASP A 583 -44.55 50.99 0.60
N GLY A 584 -44.47 49.71 0.97
CA GLY A 584 -43.48 48.78 0.40
C GLY A 584 -42.08 48.92 0.98
N ASN A 585 -41.86 49.55 2.14
CA ASN A 585 -40.57 49.66 2.84
C ASN A 585 -39.45 50.29 2.00
N THR A 586 -39.76 51.30 1.19
CA THR A 586 -38.81 51.89 0.22
C THR A 586 -37.95 53.01 0.82
N HIS A 587 -38.21 53.43 2.05
CA HIS A 587 -37.50 54.52 2.72
C HIS A 587 -37.04 54.10 4.13
N LEU A 588 -36.04 54.78 4.66
CA LEU A 588 -35.57 54.63 6.04
C LEU A 588 -35.93 55.88 6.83
N LYS A 589 -36.46 55.69 8.01
CA LYS A 589 -36.71 56.76 8.96
C LYS A 589 -35.81 56.60 10.19
N ILE A 590 -35.14 57.69 10.53
CA ILE A 590 -34.32 57.77 11.73
C ILE A 590 -35.01 58.71 12.71
N PHE A 591 -35.28 58.25 13.89
CA PHE A 591 -35.90 59.08 14.92
C PHE A 591 -35.37 58.75 16.31
N LYS A 592 -35.38 59.75 17.19
CA LYS A 592 -35.13 59.57 18.60
C LYS A 592 -36.43 59.08 19.22
N HIS A 593 -36.39 57.99 19.97
CA HIS A 593 -37.56 57.47 20.65
C HIS A 593 -37.82 58.38 21.85
N ASN A 594 -39.00 58.99 21.93
CA ASN A 594 -39.43 59.82 23.08
C ASN A 594 -40.07 58.94 24.15
#